data_3a56d4f32d9987187fad0031afab27b0
#
_entry.id   3a56d4f32d9987187fad0031afab27b0
#
_cell.length_a   1.000
_cell.length_b   1.000
_cell.length_c   1.000
_cell.angle_alpha   90.00
_cell.angle_beta   90.00
_cell.angle_gamma   90.00
#
_symmetry.space_group_name_H-M   'P 1'
#
loop_
_entity.id
_entity.type
_entity.pdbx_description
1 polymer ?
#
loop_
_entity_poly.entity_id
_entity_poly.type
_entity_poly.pdbx_seq_one_letter_code
_entity_poly.pdbx_strand_id
1 'polypeptide(L)'
;MKQFILNALILWSTSLVPYLLPIMIISRLLIGSNLIYRFLRPFSFLCQKMLHLSPAGSYALLLGFCCGYPMGVKTLADLRSEDAISPEETYYLASFINNVSPGFLIACVCHDLLKAPQFVIPCMVMVYGAALCYGVGMLVVHRHRRETADFPDMTATTSEPPHGRKCSSDHTTFLTFLDTSIEDSITQMLKIGGYMVLFSVLSFFVCHM
;
A
#
# COMPACT_ATOMS: atom_id res chain seq x y z
N MET A 1 27.15 10.16 16.41
CA MET A 1 26.43 10.59 15.20
C MET A 1 26.84 9.77 13.96
N LYS A 2 28.13 9.78 13.53
CA LYS A 2 28.58 9.05 12.32
C LYS A 2 28.20 7.56 12.34
N GLN A 3 28.35 6.87 13.48
CA GLN A 3 28.04 5.45 13.62
C GLN A 3 26.53 5.15 13.47
N PHE A 4 25.66 6.02 13.99
CA PHE A 4 24.20 5.88 13.84
C PHE A 4 23.78 5.99 12.39
N ILE A 5 24.33 6.97 11.64
CA ILE A 5 24.05 7.14 10.21
C ILE A 5 24.57 5.94 9.41
N LEU A 6 25.79 5.46 9.70
CA LEU A 6 26.37 4.28 9.06
C LEU A 6 25.50 3.03 9.28
N ASN A 7 25.07 2.77 10.50
CA ASN A 7 24.21 1.64 10.82
C ASN A 7 22.86 1.72 10.07
N ALA A 8 22.26 2.92 9.99
CA ALA A 8 21.02 3.14 9.23
C ALA A 8 21.21 2.86 7.73
N LEU A 9 22.33 3.33 7.14
CA LEU A 9 22.64 3.09 5.74
C LEU A 9 22.94 1.62 5.44
N ILE A 10 23.66 0.93 6.32
CA ILE A 10 23.92 -0.50 6.20
C ILE A 10 22.59 -1.27 6.25
N LEU A 11 21.74 -1.00 7.24
CA LEU A 11 20.43 -1.64 7.34
C LEU A 11 19.56 -1.39 6.10
N TRP A 12 19.56 -0.16 5.59
CA TRP A 12 18.85 0.20 4.37
C TRP A 12 19.36 -0.59 3.17
N SER A 13 20.69 -0.59 2.94
CA SER A 13 21.28 -1.20 1.74
C SER A 13 21.30 -2.73 1.78
N THR A 14 21.51 -3.35 2.94
CA THR A 14 21.65 -4.81 3.06
C THR A 14 20.35 -5.54 3.33
N SER A 15 19.38 -4.87 3.99
CA SER A 15 18.11 -5.52 4.36
C SER A 15 16.93 -4.96 3.55
N LEU A 16 16.73 -3.65 3.52
CA LEU A 16 15.52 -3.08 2.91
C LEU A 16 15.57 -3.09 1.38
N VAL A 17 16.67 -2.68 0.78
CA VAL A 17 16.79 -2.60 -0.70
C VAL A 17 16.57 -3.97 -1.36
N PRO A 18 17.26 -5.06 -0.96
CA PRO A 18 17.10 -6.34 -1.64
C PRO A 18 15.70 -6.95 -1.50
N TYR A 19 14.95 -6.62 -0.46
CA TYR A 19 13.59 -7.13 -0.28
C TYR A 19 12.52 -6.22 -0.90
N LEU A 20 12.58 -4.90 -0.64
CA LEU A 20 11.53 -3.99 -1.08
C LEU A 20 11.62 -3.66 -2.57
N LEU A 21 12.82 -3.45 -3.11
CA LEU A 21 12.97 -3.00 -4.49
C LEU A 21 12.40 -4.02 -5.50
N PRO A 22 12.74 -5.33 -5.43
CA PRO A 22 12.14 -6.32 -6.33
C PRO A 22 10.62 -6.42 -6.18
N ILE A 23 10.11 -6.41 -4.94
CA ILE A 23 8.67 -6.48 -4.67
C ILE A 23 7.95 -5.28 -5.25
N MET A 24 8.52 -4.07 -5.11
CA MET A 24 7.94 -2.85 -5.67
C MET A 24 7.90 -2.88 -7.20
N ILE A 25 8.97 -3.31 -7.85
CA ILE A 25 9.02 -3.44 -9.32
C ILE A 25 7.98 -4.47 -9.80
N ILE A 26 7.95 -5.66 -9.20
CA ILE A 26 7.00 -6.72 -9.54
C ILE A 26 5.56 -6.26 -9.33
N SER A 27 5.28 -5.59 -8.23
CA SER A 27 3.94 -5.06 -7.93
C SER A 27 3.48 -4.06 -9.00
N ARG A 28 4.35 -3.17 -9.45
CA ARG A 28 4.03 -2.21 -10.53
C ARG A 28 3.79 -2.90 -11.87
N LEU A 29 4.62 -3.88 -12.22
CA LEU A 29 4.43 -4.69 -13.43
C LEU A 29 3.10 -5.45 -13.42
N LEU A 30 2.72 -6.02 -12.29
CA LEU A 30 1.44 -6.70 -12.11
C LEU A 30 0.26 -5.74 -12.27
N ILE A 31 0.37 -4.52 -11.74
CA ILE A 31 -0.67 -3.49 -11.92
C ILE A 31 -0.80 -3.10 -13.39
N GLY A 32 0.31 -2.84 -14.08
CA GLY A 32 0.31 -2.45 -15.49
C GLY A 32 -0.17 -3.55 -16.44
N SER A 33 0.01 -4.81 -16.08
CA SER A 33 -0.38 -5.96 -16.91
C SER A 33 -1.88 -6.31 -16.86
N ASN A 34 -2.71 -5.58 -16.14
CA ASN A 34 -4.13 -5.91 -15.88
C ASN A 34 -4.36 -7.30 -15.23
N LEU A 35 -3.32 -8.06 -14.97
CA LEU A 35 -3.41 -9.40 -14.39
C LEU A 35 -3.95 -9.35 -12.97
N ILE A 36 -3.52 -8.33 -12.22
CA ILE A 36 -3.94 -8.12 -10.84
C ILE A 36 -5.45 -7.83 -10.74
N TYR A 37 -6.03 -7.11 -11.72
CA TYR A 37 -7.47 -6.85 -11.78
C TYR A 37 -8.28 -8.15 -11.88
N ARG A 38 -7.81 -9.07 -12.71
CA ARG A 38 -8.48 -10.37 -12.93
C ARG A 38 -8.40 -11.23 -11.67
N PHE A 39 -7.27 -11.16 -10.96
CA PHE A 39 -7.05 -11.92 -9.73
C PHE A 39 -7.81 -11.32 -8.53
N LEU A 40 -7.89 -10.01 -8.44
CA LEU A 40 -8.53 -9.31 -7.32
C LEU A 40 -10.06 -9.18 -7.46
N ARG A 41 -10.61 -9.43 -8.65
CA ARG A 41 -12.06 -9.30 -8.94
C ARG A 41 -12.96 -10.03 -7.93
N PRO A 42 -12.71 -11.31 -7.55
CA PRO A 42 -13.56 -12.00 -6.58
C PRO A 42 -13.46 -11.38 -5.18
N PHE A 43 -12.28 -10.89 -4.80
CA PHE A 43 -12.08 -10.23 -3.50
C PHE A 43 -12.68 -8.83 -3.46
N SER A 44 -12.69 -8.12 -4.58
CA SER A 44 -13.33 -6.81 -4.69
C SER A 44 -14.83 -6.87 -4.33
N PHE A 45 -15.53 -7.90 -4.78
CA PHE A 45 -16.93 -8.10 -4.41
C PHE A 45 -17.14 -8.26 -2.90
N LEU A 46 -16.22 -8.98 -2.23
CA LEU A 46 -16.28 -9.16 -0.77
C LEU A 46 -16.03 -7.82 -0.04
N CYS A 47 -15.05 -7.05 -0.48
CA CYS A 47 -14.76 -5.72 0.09
C CYS A 47 -15.91 -4.74 -0.11
N GLN A 48 -16.54 -4.73 -1.29
CA GLN A 48 -17.72 -3.92 -1.55
C GLN A 48 -18.88 -4.26 -0.61
N LYS A 49 -19.11 -5.55 -0.38
CA LYS A 49 -20.20 -6.01 0.50
C LYS A 49 -19.93 -5.76 1.98
N MET A 50 -18.68 -5.93 2.44
CA MET A 50 -18.32 -5.77 3.85
C MET A 50 -18.09 -4.32 4.25
N LEU A 51 -17.43 -3.54 3.40
CA LEU A 51 -16.98 -2.18 3.71
C LEU A 51 -17.79 -1.11 2.98
N HIS A 52 -18.79 -1.50 2.18
CA HIS A 52 -19.62 -0.58 1.38
C HIS A 52 -18.81 0.38 0.51
N LEU A 53 -17.71 -0.12 -0.06
CA LEU A 53 -16.81 0.65 -0.92
C LEU A 53 -17.28 0.67 -2.37
N SER A 54 -16.88 1.70 -3.11
CA SER A 54 -17.00 1.71 -4.55
C SER A 54 -16.11 0.61 -5.18
N PRO A 55 -16.35 0.20 -6.44
CA PRO A 55 -15.46 -0.73 -7.13
C PRO A 55 -14.02 -0.23 -7.20
N ALA A 56 -13.82 1.07 -7.43
CA ALA A 56 -12.51 1.72 -7.47
C ALA A 56 -11.82 1.73 -6.11
N GLY A 57 -12.54 2.09 -5.03
CA GLY A 57 -12.03 2.06 -3.67
C GLY A 57 -11.67 0.66 -3.19
N SER A 58 -12.51 -0.35 -3.51
CA SER A 58 -12.20 -1.76 -3.23
C SER A 58 -10.93 -2.23 -3.93
N TYR A 59 -10.69 -1.78 -5.15
CA TYR A 59 -9.47 -2.06 -5.88
C TYR A 59 -8.25 -1.42 -5.23
N ALA A 60 -8.32 -0.14 -4.85
CA ALA A 60 -7.24 0.54 -4.15
C ALA A 60 -6.88 -0.17 -2.84
N LEU A 61 -7.90 -0.59 -2.06
CA LEU A 61 -7.71 -1.32 -0.80
C LEU A 61 -6.96 -2.63 -1.02
N LEU A 62 -7.37 -3.43 -1.99
CA LEU A 62 -6.74 -4.71 -2.29
C LEU A 62 -5.31 -4.54 -2.78
N LEU A 63 -5.03 -3.50 -3.59
CA LEU A 63 -3.67 -3.16 -3.99
C LEU A 63 -2.81 -2.75 -2.78
N GLY A 64 -3.35 -1.92 -1.89
CA GLY A 64 -2.66 -1.52 -0.68
C GLY A 64 -2.30 -2.70 0.21
N PHE A 65 -3.16 -3.71 0.29
CA PHE A 65 -2.91 -4.91 1.09
C PHE A 65 -1.94 -5.90 0.40
N CYS A 66 -2.02 -6.06 -0.91
CA CYS A 66 -1.15 -6.97 -1.65
C CYS A 66 0.24 -6.39 -1.91
N CYS A 67 0.29 -5.15 -2.38
CA CYS A 67 1.54 -4.50 -2.76
C CYS A 67 2.17 -3.72 -1.61
N GLY A 68 1.37 -3.35 -0.61
CA GLY A 68 1.81 -2.61 0.57
C GLY A 68 2.13 -1.15 0.29
N TYR A 69 2.80 -0.54 1.28
CA TYR A 69 3.30 0.83 1.14
C TYR A 69 4.38 0.90 0.05
N PRO A 70 4.41 1.94 -0.81
CA PRO A 70 3.50 3.09 -0.85
C PRO A 70 2.39 2.98 -1.91
N MET A 71 2.19 1.79 -2.49
CA MET A 71 1.31 1.61 -3.66
C MET A 71 -0.16 1.89 -3.35
N GLY A 72 -0.64 1.50 -2.15
CA GLY A 72 -2.02 1.73 -1.74
C GLY A 72 -2.40 3.22 -1.77
N VAL A 73 -1.59 4.05 -1.11
CA VAL A 73 -1.83 5.51 -1.04
C VAL A 73 -1.66 6.17 -2.40
N LYS A 74 -0.67 5.73 -3.21
CA LYS A 74 -0.48 6.27 -4.56
C LYS A 74 -1.70 5.98 -5.43
N THR A 75 -2.17 4.73 -5.46
CA THR A 75 -3.37 4.36 -6.22
C THR A 75 -4.59 5.15 -5.76
N LEU A 76 -4.74 5.36 -4.45
CA LEU A 76 -5.83 6.15 -3.90
C LEU A 76 -5.76 7.61 -4.36
N ALA A 77 -4.58 8.21 -4.39
CA ALA A 77 -4.37 9.57 -4.87
C ALA A 77 -4.65 9.70 -6.37
N ASP A 78 -4.20 8.72 -7.17
CA ASP A 78 -4.44 8.68 -8.62
C ASP A 78 -5.95 8.59 -8.91
N LEU A 79 -6.67 7.68 -8.24
CA LEU A 79 -8.13 7.53 -8.36
C LEU A 79 -8.89 8.79 -7.92
N ARG A 80 -8.39 9.49 -6.90
CA ARG A 80 -8.98 10.75 -6.46
C ARG A 80 -8.76 11.87 -7.47
N SER A 81 -7.58 11.92 -8.09
CA SER A 81 -7.27 12.91 -9.14
C SER A 81 -8.09 12.72 -10.42
N GLU A 82 -8.55 11.49 -10.67
CA GLU A 82 -9.44 11.11 -11.78
C GLU A 82 -10.93 11.22 -11.42
N ASP A 83 -11.27 11.73 -10.24
CA ASP A 83 -12.64 11.78 -9.68
C ASP A 83 -13.38 10.42 -9.66
N ALA A 84 -12.62 9.32 -9.65
CA ALA A 84 -13.15 7.95 -9.63
C ALA A 84 -13.65 7.52 -8.25
N ILE A 85 -13.26 8.22 -7.19
CA ILE A 85 -13.69 8.00 -5.80
C ILE A 85 -14.06 9.30 -5.10
N SER A 86 -15.00 9.23 -4.15
CA SER A 86 -15.42 10.40 -3.38
C SER A 86 -14.35 10.85 -2.38
N PRO A 87 -14.34 12.14 -1.96
CA PRO A 87 -13.44 12.63 -0.91
C PRO A 87 -13.58 11.84 0.39
N GLU A 88 -14.81 11.53 0.80
CA GLU A 88 -15.11 10.82 2.04
C GLU A 88 -14.53 9.41 2.00
N GLU A 89 -14.72 8.68 0.88
CA GLU A 89 -14.16 7.35 0.68
C GLU A 89 -12.63 7.40 0.64
N THR A 90 -12.06 8.45 0.05
CA THR A 90 -10.61 8.68 0.04
C THR A 90 -10.06 8.82 1.45
N TYR A 91 -10.64 9.67 2.29
CA TYR A 91 -10.22 9.85 3.69
C TYR A 91 -10.39 8.57 4.51
N TYR A 92 -11.51 7.87 4.31
CA TYR A 92 -11.76 6.60 4.97
C TYR A 92 -10.69 5.56 4.63
N LEU A 93 -10.42 5.34 3.35
CA LEU A 93 -9.41 4.38 2.89
C LEU A 93 -8.00 4.79 3.30
N ALA A 94 -7.64 6.07 3.22
CA ALA A 94 -6.32 6.58 3.59
C ALA A 94 -5.93 6.25 5.02
N SER A 95 -6.92 6.08 5.91
CA SER A 95 -6.68 5.81 7.33
C SER A 95 -6.12 4.40 7.61
N PHE A 96 -6.36 3.41 6.75
CA PHE A 96 -5.94 2.02 6.98
C PHE A 96 -5.40 1.26 5.75
N ILE A 97 -5.34 1.91 4.58
CA ILE A 97 -4.84 1.28 3.35
C ILE A 97 -3.32 1.06 3.37
N ASN A 98 -2.61 1.80 4.23
CA ASN A 98 -1.16 1.87 4.23
C ASN A 98 -0.54 0.77 5.11
N ASN A 99 -0.53 -0.45 4.62
CA ASN A 99 0.00 -1.61 5.31
C ASN A 99 1.34 -2.07 4.75
N VAL A 100 2.00 -2.95 5.48
CA VAL A 100 3.21 -3.65 5.02
C VAL A 100 2.80 -4.71 4.00
N SER A 101 3.58 -4.92 2.93
CA SER A 101 3.27 -5.98 1.97
C SER A 101 3.46 -7.38 2.59
N PRO A 102 2.68 -8.39 2.16
CA PRO A 102 2.85 -9.77 2.63
C PRO A 102 4.26 -10.30 2.38
N GLY A 103 4.84 -9.99 1.22
CA GLY A 103 6.19 -10.41 0.87
C GLY A 103 7.25 -9.86 1.82
N PHE A 104 7.16 -8.57 2.19
CA PHE A 104 8.07 -7.97 3.16
C PHE A 104 7.88 -8.57 4.57
N LEU A 105 6.63 -8.77 4.99
CA LEU A 105 6.33 -9.36 6.30
C LEU A 105 6.90 -10.76 6.41
N ILE A 106 6.75 -11.59 5.38
CA ILE A 106 7.25 -12.96 5.35
C ILE A 106 8.78 -12.97 5.30
N ALA A 107 9.37 -12.33 4.29
CA ALA A 107 10.80 -12.44 4.01
C ALA A 107 11.64 -11.66 5.01
N CYS A 108 11.36 -10.39 5.22
CA CYS A 108 12.18 -9.54 6.07
C CYS A 108 11.84 -9.71 7.56
N VAL A 109 10.55 -9.64 7.93
CA VAL A 109 10.18 -9.65 9.34
C VAL A 109 10.26 -11.05 9.94
N CYS A 110 9.57 -12.03 9.36
CA CYS A 110 9.48 -13.36 9.96
C CYS A 110 10.73 -14.23 9.72
N HIS A 111 11.31 -14.14 8.53
CA HIS A 111 12.46 -14.99 8.19
C HIS A 111 13.79 -14.39 8.68
N ASP A 112 14.07 -13.12 8.37
CA ASP A 112 15.38 -12.53 8.66
C ASP A 112 15.47 -11.92 10.07
N LEU A 113 14.45 -11.13 10.46
CA LEU A 113 14.50 -10.38 11.71
C LEU A 113 14.16 -11.27 12.91
N LEU A 114 13.01 -11.96 12.86
CA LEU A 114 12.55 -12.84 13.93
C LEU A 114 13.20 -14.22 13.88
N LYS A 115 13.72 -14.64 12.72
CA LYS A 115 14.26 -16.02 12.47
C LYS A 115 13.28 -17.13 12.89
N ALA A 116 11.99 -16.87 12.78
CA ALA A 116 10.92 -17.69 13.29
C ALA A 116 9.77 -17.80 12.28
N PRO A 117 9.94 -18.61 11.20
CA PRO A 117 8.96 -18.72 10.12
C PRO A 117 7.59 -19.24 10.58
N GLN A 118 7.53 -19.91 11.73
CA GLN A 118 6.26 -20.36 12.33
C GLN A 118 5.32 -19.20 12.71
N PHE A 119 5.83 -18.00 12.89
CA PHE A 119 5.02 -16.82 13.24
C PHE A 119 4.48 -16.04 12.03
N VAL A 120 4.71 -16.49 10.81
CA VAL A 120 4.20 -15.83 9.59
C VAL A 120 2.67 -15.65 9.65
N ILE A 121 1.93 -16.72 9.92
CA ILE A 121 0.45 -16.68 9.97
C ILE A 121 -0.04 -15.78 11.10
N PRO A 122 0.42 -15.92 12.35
CA PRO A 122 0.02 -15.01 13.44
C PRO A 122 0.33 -13.55 13.14
N CYS A 123 1.52 -13.23 12.59
CA CYS A 123 1.89 -11.88 12.24
C CYS A 123 0.99 -11.30 11.14
N MET A 124 0.70 -12.08 10.09
CA MET A 124 -0.22 -11.66 9.03
C MET A 124 -1.63 -11.40 9.58
N VAL A 125 -2.17 -12.32 10.37
CA VAL A 125 -3.49 -12.14 10.98
C VAL A 125 -3.53 -10.92 11.89
N MET A 126 -2.47 -10.66 12.66
CA MET A 126 -2.41 -9.50 13.54
C MET A 126 -2.36 -8.19 12.73
N VAL A 127 -1.48 -8.06 11.75
CA VAL A 127 -1.29 -6.83 10.97
C VAL A 127 -2.53 -6.53 10.12
N TYR A 128 -2.96 -7.49 9.29
CA TYR A 128 -4.10 -7.29 8.39
C TYR A 128 -5.44 -7.32 9.12
N GLY A 129 -5.55 -8.16 10.16
CA GLY A 129 -6.73 -8.21 11.01
C GLY A 129 -6.95 -6.90 11.76
N ALA A 130 -5.89 -6.30 12.33
CA ALA A 130 -5.99 -4.99 12.98
C ALA A 130 -6.43 -3.89 12.01
N ALA A 131 -5.86 -3.86 10.80
CA ALA A 131 -6.24 -2.89 9.78
C ALA A 131 -7.71 -3.04 9.35
N LEU A 132 -8.16 -4.27 9.12
CA LEU A 132 -9.56 -4.54 8.77
C LEU A 132 -10.52 -4.26 9.93
N CYS A 133 -10.18 -4.63 11.17
CA CYS A 133 -10.97 -4.30 12.35
C CYS A 133 -11.12 -2.79 12.52
N TYR A 134 -10.04 -2.03 12.30
CA TYR A 134 -10.09 -0.56 12.32
C TYR A 134 -11.02 -0.02 11.22
N GLY A 135 -10.90 -0.52 9.98
CA GLY A 135 -11.76 -0.15 8.86
C GLY A 135 -13.24 -0.40 9.16
N VAL A 136 -13.58 -1.60 9.63
CA VAL A 136 -14.95 -1.94 10.03
C VAL A 136 -15.43 -1.08 11.20
N GLY A 137 -14.59 -0.86 12.20
CA GLY A 137 -14.91 -0.01 13.36
C GLY A 137 -15.23 1.43 12.94
N MET A 138 -14.42 2.02 12.05
CA MET A 138 -14.69 3.35 11.48
C MET A 138 -16.01 3.39 10.70
N LEU A 139 -16.32 2.33 9.95
CA LEU A 139 -17.59 2.24 9.23
C LEU A 139 -18.79 2.23 10.19
N VAL A 140 -18.70 1.48 11.29
CA VAL A 140 -19.75 1.43 12.32
C VAL A 140 -19.93 2.80 12.98
N VAL A 141 -18.84 3.46 13.34
CA VAL A 141 -18.87 4.81 13.92
C VAL A 141 -19.47 5.82 12.94
N HIS A 142 -19.09 5.76 11.66
CA HIS A 142 -19.68 6.63 10.62
C HIS A 142 -21.16 6.35 10.41
N ARG A 143 -21.59 5.09 10.42
CA ARG A 143 -23.03 4.73 10.35
C ARG A 143 -23.82 5.31 11.52
N HIS A 144 -23.30 5.19 12.72
CA HIS A 144 -23.96 5.73 13.92
C HIS A 144 -24.05 7.27 13.90
N ARG A 145 -23.05 7.93 13.33
CA ARG A 145 -23.09 9.40 13.11
C ARG A 145 -24.05 9.82 11.98
N ARG A 146 -24.29 8.97 10.97
CA ARG A 146 -25.24 9.26 9.88
C ARG A 146 -26.69 9.27 10.34
N GLU A 147 -27.05 8.51 11.35
CA GLU A 147 -28.39 8.55 11.94
C GLU A 147 -28.68 9.91 12.63
N THR A 148 -27.66 10.74 12.86
CA THR A 148 -27.75 12.05 13.51
C THR A 148 -27.41 13.25 12.62
N ALA A 149 -26.94 13.04 11.38
CA ALA A 149 -26.60 14.14 10.46
C ALA A 149 -26.73 13.69 8.99
N ASP A 150 -27.33 14.56 8.19
CA ASP A 150 -27.52 14.41 6.73
C ASP A 150 -26.15 14.45 6.01
N PHE A 151 -25.49 13.28 5.84
CA PHE A 151 -24.24 13.17 5.09
C PHE A 151 -24.49 12.48 3.73
N PRO A 152 -23.81 12.92 2.64
CA PRO A 152 -23.99 12.35 1.31
C PRO A 152 -23.53 10.90 1.23
N ASP A 153 -24.18 10.14 0.38
CA ASP A 153 -24.04 8.68 0.22
C ASP A 153 -22.67 8.29 -0.41
N MET A 154 -21.90 7.44 0.26
CA MET A 154 -20.59 6.96 -0.23
C MET A 154 -20.69 6.16 -1.55
N THR A 155 -21.89 5.71 -1.91
CA THR A 155 -22.12 4.84 -3.06
C THR A 155 -22.41 5.57 -4.37
N ALA A 156 -22.39 6.91 -4.38
CA ALA A 156 -22.90 7.71 -5.50
C ALA A 156 -21.98 7.75 -6.74
N THR A 157 -20.78 7.20 -6.69
CA THR A 157 -19.89 7.15 -7.87
C THR A 157 -19.86 5.75 -8.47
N THR A 158 -20.73 5.52 -9.44
CA THR A 158 -20.77 4.31 -10.30
C THR A 158 -19.71 4.45 -11.40
N SER A 159 -18.46 4.62 -11.04
CA SER A 159 -17.37 4.56 -12.01
C SER A 159 -16.85 3.13 -12.07
N GLU A 160 -16.77 2.58 -13.28
CA GLU A 160 -16.07 1.33 -13.55
C GLU A 160 -14.65 1.41 -12.94
N PRO A 161 -14.09 0.28 -12.47
CA PRO A 161 -12.72 0.26 -12.00
C PRO A 161 -11.84 0.83 -13.12
N PRO A 162 -10.89 1.74 -12.77
CA PRO A 162 -10.03 2.36 -13.76
C PRO A 162 -9.35 1.24 -14.55
N HIS A 163 -9.57 1.23 -15.84
CA HIS A 163 -8.77 0.41 -16.73
C HIS A 163 -7.33 0.84 -16.54
N GLY A 164 -6.52 -0.04 -15.93
CA GLY A 164 -5.08 0.17 -15.88
C GLY A 164 -4.63 0.65 -17.25
N ARG A 165 -3.76 1.65 -17.30
CA ARG A 165 -3.20 2.15 -18.57
C ARG A 165 -2.92 0.94 -19.44
N LYS A 166 -3.70 0.82 -20.52
CA LYS A 166 -3.55 -0.27 -21.49
C LYS A 166 -2.09 -0.29 -21.90
N CYS A 167 -1.35 -1.25 -21.41
CA CYS A 167 -0.11 -1.63 -22.02
C CYS A 167 -0.53 -2.16 -23.40
N SER A 168 -0.52 -1.29 -24.40
CA SER A 168 -0.67 -1.73 -25.78
C SER A 168 0.43 -2.74 -26.02
N SER A 169 0.11 -3.81 -26.74
CA SER A 169 0.94 -4.98 -27.00
C SER A 169 2.18 -4.70 -27.86
N ASP A 170 2.64 -3.46 -27.97
CA ASP A 170 3.89 -3.09 -28.62
C ASP A 170 5.06 -3.25 -27.67
N HIS A 171 6.07 -3.99 -28.07
CA HIS A 171 7.31 -4.23 -27.30
C HIS A 171 7.97 -2.94 -26.82
N THR A 172 7.89 -1.85 -27.56
CA THR A 172 8.38 -0.52 -27.17
C THR A 172 7.63 0.06 -25.97
N THR A 173 6.33 -0.13 -25.89
CA THR A 173 5.49 0.33 -24.78
C THR A 173 5.78 -0.44 -23.48
N PHE A 174 6.04 -1.76 -23.59
CA PHE A 174 6.38 -2.59 -22.42
C PHE A 174 7.75 -2.20 -21.83
N LEU A 175 8.76 -1.98 -22.67
CA LEU A 175 10.09 -1.55 -22.22
C LEU A 175 10.03 -0.19 -21.54
N THR A 176 9.33 0.78 -22.13
CA THR A 176 9.14 2.10 -21.51
C THR A 176 8.41 2.01 -20.17
N PHE A 177 7.40 1.15 -20.06
CA PHE A 177 6.69 0.93 -18.82
C PHE A 177 7.58 0.27 -17.75
N LEU A 178 8.43 -0.67 -18.16
CA LEU A 178 9.40 -1.32 -17.30
C LEU A 178 10.44 -0.32 -16.77
N ASP A 179 10.98 0.52 -17.64
CA ASP A 179 11.94 1.56 -17.26
C ASP A 179 11.32 2.55 -16.27
N THR A 180 10.12 3.05 -16.55
CA THR A 180 9.40 3.94 -15.63
C THR A 180 9.11 3.25 -14.28
N SER A 181 8.77 1.97 -14.30
CA SER A 181 8.50 1.21 -13.07
C SER A 181 9.75 1.05 -12.22
N ILE A 182 10.91 0.83 -12.84
CA ILE A 182 12.19 0.73 -12.16
C ILE A 182 12.60 2.09 -11.59
N GLU A 183 12.57 3.14 -12.40
CA GLU A 183 12.95 4.51 -12.00
C GLU A 183 12.12 5.01 -10.82
N ASP A 184 10.83 4.85 -10.88
CA ASP A 184 9.90 5.18 -9.80
C ASP A 184 10.18 4.36 -8.52
N SER A 185 10.51 3.08 -8.66
CA SER A 185 10.81 2.21 -7.51
C SER A 185 12.14 2.61 -6.85
N ILE A 186 13.16 2.92 -7.63
CA ILE A 186 14.44 3.42 -7.14
C ILE A 186 14.25 4.77 -6.43
N THR A 187 13.48 5.69 -7.03
CA THR A 187 13.21 7.00 -6.43
C THR A 187 12.52 6.87 -5.07
N GLN A 188 11.58 5.94 -4.94
CA GLN A 188 10.92 5.68 -3.66
C GLN A 188 11.88 5.06 -2.64
N MET A 189 12.74 4.13 -3.07
CA MET A 189 13.78 3.56 -2.20
C MET A 189 14.75 4.61 -1.67
N LEU A 190 15.19 5.54 -2.52
CA LEU A 190 16.05 6.65 -2.10
C LEU A 190 15.36 7.54 -1.07
N LYS A 191 14.06 7.83 -1.23
CA LYS A 191 13.29 8.59 -0.23
C LYS A 191 13.22 7.86 1.11
N ILE A 192 12.98 6.55 1.11
CA ILE A 192 12.98 5.73 2.34
C ILE A 192 14.36 5.79 3.02
N GLY A 193 15.44 5.63 2.26
CA GLY A 193 16.81 5.75 2.78
C GLY A 193 17.07 7.12 3.39
N GLY A 194 16.63 8.20 2.73
CA GLY A 194 16.73 9.56 3.25
C GLY A 194 15.99 9.75 4.59
N TYR A 195 14.76 9.22 4.70
CA TYR A 195 14.02 9.25 5.97
C TYR A 195 14.71 8.44 7.06
N MET A 196 15.26 7.27 6.75
CA MET A 196 16.01 6.46 7.74
C MET A 196 17.22 7.22 8.29
N VAL A 197 17.98 7.88 7.44
CA VAL A 197 19.11 8.74 7.87
C VAL A 197 18.62 9.87 8.76
N LEU A 198 17.54 10.56 8.35
CA LEU A 198 16.97 11.67 9.13
C LEU A 198 16.51 11.21 10.52
N PHE A 199 15.75 10.12 10.59
CA PHE A 199 15.31 9.55 11.87
C PHE A 199 16.47 9.02 12.73
N SER A 200 17.52 8.48 12.12
CA SER A 200 18.74 8.07 12.83
C SER A 200 19.45 9.25 13.48
N VAL A 201 19.51 10.39 12.80
CA VAL A 201 20.06 11.64 13.36
C VAL A 201 19.19 12.16 14.51
N LEU A 202 17.86 12.19 14.32
CA LEU A 202 16.92 12.60 15.38
C LEU A 202 17.04 11.70 16.62
N SER A 203 17.08 10.39 16.41
CA SER A 203 17.26 9.41 17.49
C SER A 203 18.56 9.62 18.27
N PHE A 204 19.63 9.96 17.57
CA PHE A 204 20.90 10.30 18.22
C PHE A 204 20.74 11.51 19.15
N PHE A 205 20.08 12.58 18.72
CA PHE A 205 19.85 13.76 19.56
C PHE A 205 18.99 13.45 20.77
N VAL A 206 17.90 12.69 20.59
CA VAL A 206 16.99 12.32 21.69
C VAL A 206 17.71 11.43 22.72
N CYS A 207 18.60 10.55 22.30
CA CYS A 207 19.31 9.63 23.18
C CYS A 207 20.46 10.32 23.94
N HIS A 208 20.91 11.51 23.50
CA HIS A 208 22.03 12.26 24.08
C HIS A 208 21.60 13.57 24.78
N MET A 209 20.29 13.84 24.82
CA MET A 209 19.69 14.86 25.71
C MET A 209 19.33 14.27 27.06
#